data_9c24241032241fb8381cef5fb7c5d8e7
#
_entry.id   9c24241032241fb8381cef5fb7c5d8e7
#
_cell.length_a   1.000
_cell.length_b   1.000
_cell.length_c   1.000
_cell.angle_alpha   90.00
_cell.angle_beta   90.00
_cell.angle_gamma   90.00
#
_symmetry.space_group_name_H-M   'P 1'
#
loop_
_entity.id
_entity.type
_entity.pdbx_description
1 polymer ?
#
loop_
_entity_poly.entity_id
_entity_poly.type
_entity_poly.pdbx_seq_one_letter_code
_entity_poly.pdbx_strand_id
1 'polypeptide(L)'
;RQRQMCIRDSIAGKTLAEFVATMDSLNLPRPRRMDEAVPANLSSGVRHDAGSAGSTQAQAAAGYAGDVSPELACAWWQAGEAVLVDVRTDAEREWVGFVPGAVALAWKQWPGMAMNPQFDADLQAAVPAGQKVLLLCRSGVRSIAAAKRATELGLQAYNILEGFEGDPDANAQRGHRGGWRLRGLPWRQG
;
A
#
# COMPACT_ATOMS: atom_id res chain seq x y z
N ARG A 1 -31.26 6.09 -19.37
CA ARG A 1 -31.06 4.62 -19.14
C ARG A 1 -30.43 3.87 -20.33
N GLN A 2 -29.74 4.54 -21.27
CA GLN A 2 -29.28 3.91 -22.53
C GLN A 2 -27.77 3.98 -22.79
N ARG A 3 -26.93 4.40 -21.84
CA ARG A 3 -25.48 4.59 -22.08
C ARG A 3 -24.52 3.53 -21.48
N GLN A 4 -25.00 2.56 -20.74
CA GLN A 4 -24.14 1.54 -20.12
C GLN A 4 -24.12 0.17 -20.83
N MET A 5 -24.86 -0.02 -21.90
CA MET A 5 -24.93 -1.31 -22.61
C MET A 5 -23.95 -1.48 -23.77
N CYS A 6 -23.36 -0.42 -24.31
CA CYS A 6 -22.64 -0.49 -25.58
C CYS A 6 -21.20 -1.01 -25.51
N ILE A 7 -20.53 -1.03 -24.35
CA ILE A 7 -19.12 -1.42 -24.27
C ILE A 7 -18.97 -2.94 -24.12
N ARG A 8 -19.87 -3.60 -23.41
CA ARG A 8 -19.80 -5.04 -23.18
C ARG A 8 -20.12 -5.87 -24.44
N ASP A 9 -21.07 -5.41 -25.23
CA ASP A 9 -21.53 -6.14 -26.44
C ASP A 9 -20.58 -6.00 -27.62
N SER A 10 -19.80 -4.91 -27.68
CA SER A 10 -18.81 -4.69 -28.75
C SER A 10 -17.49 -5.45 -28.56
N ILE A 11 -17.26 -6.01 -27.37
CA ILE A 11 -16.00 -6.72 -27.03
C ILE A 11 -16.24 -8.25 -26.91
N ALA A 12 -17.47 -8.67 -26.64
CA ALA A 12 -17.80 -10.07 -26.44
C ALA A 12 -17.61 -10.87 -27.75
N GLY A 13 -16.74 -11.88 -27.69
CA GLY A 13 -16.52 -12.82 -28.80
C GLY A 13 -15.47 -12.42 -29.82
N LYS A 14 -14.77 -11.29 -29.65
CA LYS A 14 -13.67 -10.88 -30.54
C LYS A 14 -12.35 -11.53 -30.15
N THR A 15 -11.56 -11.89 -31.15
CA THR A 15 -10.16 -12.25 -30.95
C THR A 15 -9.34 -11.01 -30.60
N LEU A 16 -8.14 -11.20 -30.05
CA LEU A 16 -7.23 -10.10 -29.70
C LEU A 16 -6.94 -9.19 -30.91
N ALA A 17 -6.73 -9.79 -32.11
CA ALA A 17 -6.46 -9.06 -33.33
C ALA A 17 -7.66 -8.18 -33.76
N GLU A 18 -8.87 -8.72 -33.70
CA GLU A 18 -10.10 -7.97 -34.00
C GLU A 18 -10.38 -6.87 -32.97
N PHE A 19 -10.04 -7.10 -31.71
CA PHE A 19 -10.14 -6.08 -30.66
C PHE A 19 -9.17 -4.93 -30.93
N VAL A 20 -7.90 -5.22 -31.20
CA VAL A 20 -6.89 -4.21 -31.51
C VAL A 20 -7.29 -3.39 -32.74
N ALA A 21 -7.70 -4.05 -33.84
CA ALA A 21 -8.18 -3.36 -35.04
C ALA A 21 -9.40 -2.47 -34.77
N THR A 22 -10.32 -2.92 -33.92
CA THR A 22 -11.48 -2.10 -33.49
C THR A 22 -11.05 -0.87 -32.70
N MET A 23 -10.11 -1.04 -31.75
CA MET A 23 -9.60 0.08 -30.92
C MET A 23 -8.84 1.10 -31.77
N ASP A 24 -8.02 0.65 -32.72
CA ASP A 24 -7.28 1.53 -33.63
C ASP A 24 -8.24 2.32 -34.56
N SER A 25 -9.34 1.71 -34.99
CA SER A 25 -10.35 2.38 -35.82
C SER A 25 -11.12 3.49 -35.10
N LEU A 26 -11.16 3.48 -33.77
CA LEU A 26 -11.82 4.52 -32.97
C LEU A 26 -11.09 5.86 -32.96
N ASN A 27 -9.83 5.88 -33.39
CA ASN A 27 -8.97 7.08 -33.49
C ASN A 27 -9.09 8.01 -32.28
N LEU A 28 -9.15 7.41 -31.08
CA LEU A 28 -9.31 8.14 -29.83
C LEU A 28 -8.03 8.94 -29.51
N PRO A 29 -8.14 10.22 -29.16
CA PRO A 29 -6.97 10.98 -28.76
C PRO A 29 -6.36 10.35 -27.50
N ARG A 30 -5.02 10.22 -27.45
CA ARG A 30 -4.31 9.73 -26.27
C ARG A 30 -4.67 10.59 -25.05
N PRO A 31 -4.98 9.95 -23.90
CA PRO A 31 -5.19 10.70 -22.66
C PRO A 31 -3.97 11.58 -22.34
N ARG A 32 -4.18 12.84 -21.99
CA ARG A 32 -3.13 13.85 -21.79
C ARG A 32 -2.01 13.47 -20.79
N ARG A 33 -2.26 12.51 -19.91
CA ARG A 33 -1.31 12.05 -18.89
C ARG A 33 -0.87 10.59 -19.09
N MET A 34 -1.05 10.01 -20.25
CA MET A 34 -0.72 8.61 -20.49
C MET A 34 0.80 8.38 -20.39
N ASP A 35 1.59 9.32 -20.86
CA ASP A 35 3.06 9.24 -20.84
C ASP A 35 3.64 9.36 -19.41
N GLU A 36 2.90 9.98 -18.49
CA GLU A 36 3.24 10.05 -17.05
C GLU A 36 2.63 8.87 -16.26
N ALA A 37 1.39 8.53 -16.57
CA ALA A 37 0.63 7.53 -15.81
C ALA A 37 1.08 6.09 -16.10
N VAL A 38 1.46 5.77 -17.34
CA VAL A 38 1.90 4.41 -17.69
C VAL A 38 3.23 4.05 -17.02
N PRO A 39 4.29 4.86 -17.06
CA PRO A 39 5.53 4.58 -16.32
C PRO A 39 5.30 4.55 -14.81
N ALA A 40 4.48 5.48 -14.26
CA ALA A 40 4.15 5.50 -12.84
C ALA A 40 3.37 4.25 -12.41
N ASN A 41 2.43 3.77 -13.21
CA ASN A 41 1.69 2.55 -12.94
C ASN A 41 2.54 1.28 -13.16
N LEU A 42 3.46 1.29 -14.12
CA LEU A 42 4.42 0.21 -14.31
C LEU A 42 5.42 0.14 -13.15
N SER A 43 5.86 1.27 -12.62
CA SER A 43 6.75 1.32 -11.46
C SER A 43 6.02 1.04 -10.14
N SER A 44 4.75 1.43 -10.00
CA SER A 44 3.89 1.06 -8.85
C SER A 44 3.30 -0.34 -8.96
N GLY A 45 3.30 -0.93 -10.16
CA GLY A 45 2.90 -2.30 -10.46
C GLY A 45 4.05 -3.29 -10.54
N VAL A 46 5.28 -2.89 -10.19
CA VAL A 46 6.37 -3.85 -10.01
C VAL A 46 5.91 -4.84 -8.94
N ARG A 47 5.50 -6.01 -9.40
CA ARG A 47 5.35 -7.18 -8.54
C ARG A 47 6.72 -7.37 -7.91
N HIS A 48 6.84 -7.07 -6.64
CA HIS A 48 7.93 -7.64 -5.87
C HIS A 48 7.65 -9.14 -5.87
N ASP A 49 8.21 -9.81 -6.88
CA ASP A 49 8.20 -11.26 -6.94
C ASP A 49 8.67 -11.78 -5.60
N ALA A 50 8.14 -12.94 -5.19
CA ALA A 50 8.35 -13.60 -3.90
C ALA A 50 9.83 -13.87 -3.53
N GLY A 51 10.77 -13.12 -4.12
CA GLY A 51 12.22 -13.14 -3.90
C GLY A 51 12.75 -12.08 -2.92
N SER A 52 11.94 -11.13 -2.42
CA SER A 52 12.41 -10.18 -1.40
C SER A 52 12.21 -10.66 0.04
N ALA A 53 11.86 -11.94 0.23
CA ALA A 53 11.89 -12.57 1.54
C ALA A 53 13.32 -12.52 2.08
N GLY A 54 13.57 -11.61 3.05
CA GLY A 54 14.83 -11.51 3.74
C GLY A 54 15.79 -10.40 3.29
N SER A 55 15.30 -9.36 2.58
CA SER A 55 16.15 -8.17 2.39
C SER A 55 16.52 -7.57 3.75
N THR A 56 17.80 -7.59 4.06
CA THR A 56 18.39 -6.98 5.28
C THR A 56 18.59 -5.47 5.14
N GLN A 57 18.20 -4.88 4.02
CA GLN A 57 18.38 -3.46 3.74
C GLN A 57 17.08 -2.81 3.23
N ALA A 58 16.89 -1.54 3.59
CA ALA A 58 15.82 -0.72 3.04
C ALA A 58 16.09 -0.42 1.55
N GLN A 59 15.05 -0.46 0.74
CA GLN A 59 15.10 -0.10 -0.67
C GLN A 59 14.75 1.39 -0.81
N ALA A 60 15.57 2.15 -1.52
CA ALA A 60 15.31 3.57 -1.73
C ALA A 60 14.00 3.79 -2.50
N ALA A 61 13.24 4.81 -2.12
CA ALA A 61 11.96 5.14 -2.75
C ALA A 61 11.84 6.64 -3.04
N ALA A 62 11.00 7.01 -4.00
CA ALA A 62 10.80 8.40 -4.36
C ALA A 62 9.84 9.12 -3.39
N GLY A 63 10.34 10.16 -2.71
CA GLY A 63 9.54 11.02 -1.85
C GLY A 63 9.36 10.54 -0.41
N TYR A 64 10.06 9.48 0.01
CA TYR A 64 10.18 8.99 1.39
C TYR A 64 11.46 8.18 1.55
N ALA A 65 11.83 7.80 2.77
CA ALA A 65 13.14 7.22 3.06
C ALA A 65 13.34 5.84 2.39
N GLY A 66 12.29 5.05 2.21
CA GLY A 66 12.40 3.78 1.50
C GLY A 66 11.34 2.75 1.87
N ASP A 67 11.40 1.60 1.19
CA ASP A 67 10.60 0.42 1.46
C ASP A 67 11.40 -0.59 2.27
N VAL A 68 10.75 -1.24 3.22
CA VAL A 68 11.36 -2.30 4.05
C VAL A 68 10.48 -3.55 4.03
N SER A 69 11.13 -4.72 4.11
CA SER A 69 10.40 -5.97 4.29
C SER A 69 9.72 -6.00 5.67
N PRO A 70 8.64 -6.78 5.85
CA PRO A 70 8.02 -6.96 7.15
C PRO A 70 8.99 -7.45 8.23
N GLU A 71 9.92 -8.33 7.88
CA GLU A 71 10.92 -8.87 8.79
C GLU A 71 11.92 -7.80 9.24
N LEU A 72 12.43 -6.98 8.30
CA LEU A 72 13.34 -5.89 8.62
C LEU A 72 12.65 -4.83 9.49
N ALA A 73 11.39 -4.50 9.16
CA ALA A 73 10.59 -3.58 9.96
C ALA A 73 10.40 -4.12 11.39
N CYS A 74 10.08 -5.39 11.53
CA CYS A 74 9.94 -6.04 12.85
C CYS A 74 11.26 -5.97 13.64
N ALA A 75 12.39 -6.24 12.99
CA ALA A 75 13.71 -6.19 13.63
C ALA A 75 14.04 -4.77 14.14
N TRP A 76 13.86 -3.73 13.33
CA TRP A 76 14.09 -2.34 13.73
C TRP A 76 13.15 -1.89 14.86
N TRP A 77 11.89 -2.28 14.78
CA TRP A 77 10.92 -1.96 15.81
C TRP A 77 11.24 -2.63 17.13
N GLN A 78 11.57 -3.93 17.14
CA GLN A 78 11.93 -4.66 18.35
C GLN A 78 13.26 -4.19 18.96
N ALA A 79 14.19 -3.73 18.13
CA ALA A 79 15.44 -3.11 18.59
C ALA A 79 15.27 -1.69 19.15
N GLY A 80 14.05 -1.10 19.04
CA GLY A 80 13.82 0.28 19.45
C GLY A 80 14.38 1.35 18.50
N GLU A 81 14.83 0.94 17.31
CA GLU A 81 15.38 1.85 16.29
C GLU A 81 14.30 2.61 15.53
N ALA A 82 13.06 2.12 15.57
CA ALA A 82 11.96 2.66 14.82
C ALA A 82 10.64 2.56 15.59
N VAL A 83 9.72 3.49 15.33
CA VAL A 83 8.33 3.42 15.79
C VAL A 83 7.50 2.75 14.71
N LEU A 84 6.75 1.71 15.08
CA LEU A 84 5.79 1.04 14.19
C LEU A 84 4.42 1.72 14.31
N VAL A 85 3.91 2.24 13.20
CA VAL A 85 2.63 2.94 13.13
C VAL A 85 1.68 2.18 12.19
N ASP A 86 0.58 1.70 12.72
CA ASP A 86 -0.49 1.07 11.95
C ASP A 86 -1.48 2.14 11.45
N VAL A 87 -1.42 2.43 10.15
CA VAL A 87 -2.25 3.44 9.50
C VAL A 87 -3.59 2.91 8.98
N ARG A 88 -3.95 1.68 9.34
CA ARG A 88 -5.26 1.10 9.04
C ARG A 88 -6.35 1.73 9.90
N THR A 89 -7.60 1.55 9.50
CA THR A 89 -8.75 1.99 10.28
C THR A 89 -8.90 1.16 11.57
N ASP A 90 -9.60 1.70 12.57
CA ASP A 90 -9.90 0.98 13.82
C ASP A 90 -10.68 -0.31 13.54
N ALA A 91 -11.63 -0.26 12.61
CA ALA A 91 -12.41 -1.42 12.21
C ALA A 91 -11.52 -2.54 11.63
N GLU A 92 -10.51 -2.20 10.80
CA GLU A 92 -9.57 -3.21 10.28
C GLU A 92 -8.73 -3.83 11.41
N ARG A 93 -8.28 -3.02 12.37
CA ARG A 93 -7.52 -3.53 13.52
C ARG A 93 -8.34 -4.43 14.41
N GLU A 94 -9.58 -4.08 14.68
CA GLU A 94 -10.48 -4.86 15.53
C GLU A 94 -10.85 -6.19 14.87
N TRP A 95 -11.25 -6.18 13.60
CA TRP A 95 -11.80 -7.38 12.95
C TRP A 95 -10.78 -8.28 12.29
N VAL A 96 -9.68 -7.71 11.80
CA VAL A 96 -8.63 -8.47 11.10
C VAL A 96 -7.44 -8.78 11.99
N GLY A 97 -7.26 -8.00 13.06
CA GLY A 97 -6.15 -8.11 13.99
C GLY A 97 -5.16 -6.96 13.87
N PHE A 98 -4.20 -6.90 14.79
CA PHE A 98 -3.25 -5.79 14.93
C PHE A 98 -1.89 -6.28 15.46
N VAL A 99 -0.88 -5.42 15.39
CA VAL A 99 0.45 -5.67 15.98
C VAL A 99 0.46 -5.06 17.39
N PRO A 100 0.58 -5.86 18.46
CA PRO A 100 0.65 -5.34 19.83
C PRO A 100 1.85 -4.40 20.01
N GLY A 101 1.62 -3.20 20.54
CA GLY A 101 2.66 -2.19 20.73
C GLY A 101 2.91 -1.27 19.52
N ALA A 102 2.27 -1.53 18.39
CA ALA A 102 2.24 -0.54 17.30
C ALA A 102 1.35 0.64 17.68
N VAL A 103 1.75 1.83 17.25
CA VAL A 103 0.92 3.04 17.39
C VAL A 103 -0.27 2.93 16.43
N ALA A 104 -1.46 3.01 16.97
CA ALA A 104 -2.71 2.99 16.20
C ALA A 104 -3.04 4.40 15.71
N LEU A 105 -2.79 4.70 14.43
CA LEU A 105 -3.00 6.03 13.86
C LEU A 105 -3.55 5.92 12.44
N ALA A 106 -4.86 5.90 12.32
CA ALA A 106 -5.52 5.73 11.03
C ALA A 106 -5.20 6.88 10.06
N TRP A 107 -4.69 6.57 8.86
CA TRP A 107 -4.54 7.51 7.74
C TRP A 107 -5.89 7.99 7.22
N LYS A 108 -6.84 7.06 7.16
CA LYS A 108 -8.24 7.33 6.80
C LYS A 108 -9.16 6.71 7.84
N GLN A 109 -10.25 7.37 8.13
CA GLN A 109 -11.20 6.99 9.17
C GLN A 109 -12.40 6.23 8.59
N TRP A 110 -12.85 5.22 9.31
CA TRP A 110 -14.10 4.50 9.03
C TRP A 110 -15.24 5.10 9.88
N PRO A 111 -16.49 5.20 9.35
CA PRO A 111 -16.89 4.91 7.97
C PRO A 111 -16.55 6.03 6.99
N GLY A 112 -16.58 5.72 5.68
CA GLY A 112 -16.46 6.71 4.61
C GLY A 112 -15.04 6.97 4.14
N MET A 113 -14.02 6.47 4.82
CA MET A 113 -12.61 6.58 4.41
C MET A 113 -12.12 8.01 4.19
N ALA A 114 -12.68 8.96 4.96
CA ALA A 114 -12.21 10.34 4.98
C ALA A 114 -10.77 10.41 5.54
N MET A 115 -10.00 11.41 5.09
CA MET A 115 -8.68 11.66 5.65
C MET A 115 -8.80 12.01 7.14
N ASN A 116 -7.89 11.47 7.95
CA ASN A 116 -7.82 11.83 9.36
C ASN A 116 -7.20 13.23 9.53
N PRO A 117 -7.95 14.23 9.98
CA PRO A 117 -7.45 15.60 10.09
C PRO A 117 -6.39 15.76 11.18
N GLN A 118 -6.30 14.84 12.14
CA GLN A 118 -5.33 14.86 13.22
C GLN A 118 -4.06 14.06 12.91
N PHE A 119 -3.99 13.38 11.73
CA PHE A 119 -2.90 12.49 11.41
C PHE A 119 -1.52 13.11 11.59
N ASP A 120 -1.31 14.32 11.10
CA ASP A 120 -0.01 15.00 11.14
C ASP A 120 0.44 15.28 12.58
N ALA A 121 -0.45 15.85 13.39
CA ALA A 121 -0.17 16.20 14.77
C ALA A 121 0.08 14.95 15.63
N ASP A 122 -0.76 13.93 15.49
CA ASP A 122 -0.65 12.70 16.26
C ASP A 122 0.61 11.92 15.86
N LEU A 123 0.97 11.91 14.56
CA LEU A 123 2.19 11.27 14.09
C LEU A 123 3.45 11.94 14.67
N GLN A 124 3.50 13.27 14.64
CA GLN A 124 4.63 14.01 15.21
C GLN A 124 4.74 13.82 16.74
N ALA A 125 3.61 13.70 17.42
CA ALA A 125 3.60 13.43 18.87
C ALA A 125 4.04 11.99 19.19
N ALA A 126 3.73 11.03 18.32
CA ALA A 126 4.01 9.62 18.54
C ALA A 126 5.45 9.21 18.20
N VAL A 127 6.14 9.96 17.32
CA VAL A 127 7.49 9.62 16.83
C VAL A 127 8.53 10.55 17.47
N PRO A 128 9.38 10.03 18.37
CA PRO A 128 10.47 10.80 18.95
C PRO A 128 11.45 11.34 17.89
N ALA A 129 12.01 12.51 18.13
CA ALA A 129 12.98 13.12 17.22
C ALA A 129 14.15 12.18 16.92
N GLY A 130 14.50 12.03 15.65
CA GLY A 130 15.62 11.19 15.20
C GLY A 130 15.31 9.69 15.06
N GLN A 131 14.12 9.23 15.48
CA GLN A 131 13.71 7.85 15.24
C GLN A 131 13.10 7.66 13.84
N LYS A 132 13.33 6.47 13.28
CA LYS A 132 12.67 6.02 12.04
C LYS A 132 11.19 5.76 12.33
N VAL A 133 10.31 6.02 11.36
CA VAL A 133 8.91 5.62 11.43
C VAL A 133 8.61 4.57 10.36
N LEU A 134 7.99 3.47 10.78
CA LEU A 134 7.59 2.35 9.95
C LEU A 134 6.07 2.39 9.80
N LEU A 135 5.59 2.52 8.58
CA LEU A 135 4.16 2.69 8.30
C LEU A 135 3.57 1.41 7.73
N LEU A 136 2.61 0.83 8.45
CA LEU A 136 1.94 -0.41 8.14
C LEU A 136 0.50 -0.14 7.71
N CYS A 137 0.12 -0.59 6.54
CA CYS A 137 -1.29 -0.62 6.15
C CYS A 137 -1.72 -2.04 5.74
N ARG A 138 -2.80 -2.20 5.01
CA ARG A 138 -3.30 -3.52 4.61
C ARG A 138 -2.37 -4.25 3.64
N SER A 139 -1.88 -3.54 2.59
CA SER A 139 -1.07 -4.13 1.50
C SER A 139 0.01 -3.20 0.94
N GLY A 140 0.40 -2.14 1.65
CA GLY A 140 1.47 -1.21 1.23
C GLY A 140 0.99 0.09 0.57
N VAL A 141 -0.23 0.18 0.03
CA VAL A 141 -0.67 1.35 -0.76
C VAL A 141 -0.90 2.62 0.08
N ARG A 142 -1.65 2.51 1.19
CA ARG A 142 -1.94 3.66 2.09
C ARG A 142 -0.70 4.10 2.84
N SER A 143 0.16 3.16 3.23
CA SER A 143 1.41 3.42 3.94
C SER A 143 2.43 4.18 3.09
N ILE A 144 2.46 4.00 1.77
CA ILE A 144 3.25 4.83 0.86
C ILE A 144 2.79 6.31 0.92
N ALA A 145 1.49 6.56 0.85
CA ALA A 145 0.96 7.92 0.94
C ALA A 145 1.26 8.55 2.32
N ALA A 146 1.09 7.79 3.38
CA ALA A 146 1.42 8.22 4.75
C ALA A 146 2.94 8.43 4.92
N ALA A 147 3.82 7.60 4.30
CA ALA A 147 5.26 7.76 4.35
C ALA A 147 5.73 9.05 3.65
N LYS A 148 5.15 9.37 2.49
CA LYS A 148 5.40 10.64 1.81
C LYS A 148 5.00 11.82 2.70
N ARG A 149 3.82 11.77 3.31
CA ARG A 149 3.37 12.82 4.21
C ARG A 149 4.27 12.94 5.44
N ALA A 150 4.65 11.84 6.06
CA ALA A 150 5.58 11.82 7.19
C ALA A 150 6.95 12.44 6.83
N THR A 151 7.43 12.21 5.61
CA THR A 151 8.68 12.81 5.12
C THR A 151 8.53 14.33 4.92
N GLU A 152 7.38 14.81 4.44
CA GLU A 152 7.09 16.26 4.37
C GLU A 152 7.07 16.91 5.76
N LEU A 153 6.72 16.15 6.80
CA LEU A 153 6.77 16.58 8.20
C LEU A 153 8.17 16.48 8.83
N GLY A 154 9.19 16.10 8.04
CA GLY A 154 10.59 15.99 8.48
C GLY A 154 10.95 14.67 9.14
N LEU A 155 10.10 13.63 9.07
CA LEU A 155 10.36 12.32 9.66
C LEU A 155 11.07 11.38 8.66
N GLN A 156 11.94 10.50 9.18
CA GLN A 156 12.54 9.44 8.38
C GLN A 156 11.57 8.26 8.23
N ALA A 157 10.73 8.31 7.20
CA ALA A 157 9.59 7.42 7.05
C ALA A 157 9.84 6.29 6.06
N TYR A 158 9.44 5.08 6.44
CA TYR A 158 9.53 3.86 5.64
C TYR A 158 8.15 3.23 5.45
N ASN A 159 7.89 2.74 4.26
CA ASN A 159 6.74 1.89 3.99
C ASN A 159 7.10 0.43 4.24
N ILE A 160 6.23 -0.30 4.94
CA ILE A 160 6.34 -1.75 5.07
C ILE A 160 5.71 -2.42 3.87
N LEU A 161 6.54 -3.10 3.08
CA LEU A 161 6.11 -3.89 1.92
C LEU A 161 5.05 -4.92 2.33
N GLU A 162 4.14 -5.24 1.42
CA GLU A 162 3.07 -6.22 1.62
C GLU A 162 2.04 -5.83 2.69
N GLY A 163 2.36 -4.93 3.61
CA GLY A 163 1.47 -4.52 4.69
C GLY A 163 1.12 -5.66 5.65
N PHE A 164 -0.06 -5.59 6.27
CA PHE A 164 -0.51 -6.55 7.27
C PHE A 164 -1.04 -7.86 6.69
N GLU A 165 -1.79 -7.79 5.58
CA GLU A 165 -2.50 -8.93 4.98
C GLU A 165 -1.96 -9.35 3.61
N GLY A 166 -1.11 -8.55 2.99
CA GLY A 166 -0.63 -8.78 1.64
C GLY A 166 -1.64 -8.45 0.55
N ASP A 167 -1.27 -8.76 -0.68
CA ASP A 167 -2.14 -8.64 -1.85
C ASP A 167 -3.13 -9.80 -1.94
N PRO A 168 -4.27 -9.60 -2.63
CA PRO A 168 -5.20 -10.68 -2.87
C PRO A 168 -4.59 -11.74 -3.80
N ASP A 169 -4.97 -12.99 -3.59
CA ASP A 169 -4.67 -14.10 -4.47
C ASP A 169 -5.59 -14.13 -5.71
N ALA A 170 -5.50 -15.18 -6.52
CA ALA A 170 -6.32 -15.36 -7.71
C ALA A 170 -7.84 -15.45 -7.41
N ASN A 171 -8.20 -15.80 -6.17
CA ASN A 171 -9.58 -15.87 -5.69
C ASN A 171 -10.02 -14.59 -4.98
N ALA A 172 -9.25 -13.50 -5.08
CA ALA A 172 -9.45 -12.24 -4.37
C ALA A 172 -9.40 -12.36 -2.83
N GLN A 173 -8.73 -13.40 -2.29
CA GLN A 173 -8.53 -13.63 -0.87
C GLN A 173 -7.17 -13.11 -0.42
N ARG A 174 -7.10 -12.54 0.81
CA ARG A 174 -5.86 -12.02 1.39
C ARG A 174 -5.28 -12.97 2.44
N GLY A 175 -4.00 -12.72 2.80
CA GLY A 175 -3.30 -13.55 3.77
C GLY A 175 -2.64 -14.81 3.19
N HIS A 176 -2.64 -14.96 1.86
CA HIS A 176 -2.06 -16.12 1.17
C HIS A 176 -0.80 -15.79 0.34
N ARG A 177 -0.54 -14.51 0.08
CA ARG A 177 0.55 -14.11 -0.84
C ARG A 177 1.63 -13.24 -0.23
N GLY A 178 1.49 -12.89 1.03
CA GLY A 178 2.43 -12.02 1.75
C GLY A 178 1.77 -11.33 2.91
N GLY A 179 2.49 -10.37 3.51
CA GLY A 179 2.03 -9.58 4.62
C GLY A 179 2.55 -10.05 5.98
N TRP A 180 2.52 -9.14 6.92
CA TRP A 180 2.99 -9.32 8.29
C TRP A 180 2.50 -10.61 8.94
N ARG A 181 1.20 -10.91 8.79
CA ARG A 181 0.58 -12.11 9.33
C ARG A 181 1.13 -13.40 8.73
N LEU A 182 1.19 -13.48 7.39
CA LEU A 182 1.64 -14.70 6.69
C LEU A 182 3.11 -15.01 7.01
N ARG A 183 3.91 -13.99 7.28
CA ARG A 183 5.32 -14.14 7.64
C ARG A 183 5.56 -14.55 9.09
N GLY A 184 4.49 -14.85 9.84
CA GLY A 184 4.57 -15.34 11.22
C GLY A 184 5.09 -14.31 12.22
N LEU A 185 5.05 -13.02 11.88
CA LEU A 185 5.48 -11.94 12.78
C LEU A 185 4.43 -11.67 13.88
N PRO A 186 4.80 -11.04 15.01
CA PRO A 186 3.88 -10.86 16.14
C PRO A 186 2.60 -10.10 15.76
N TRP A 187 1.44 -10.69 16.01
CA TRP A 187 0.14 -10.05 15.85
C TRP A 187 -0.91 -10.71 16.74
N ARG A 188 -2.02 -10.03 16.98
CA ARG A 188 -3.17 -10.53 17.73
C ARG A 188 -4.47 -10.16 17.01
N GLN A 189 -5.50 -10.95 17.27
CA GLN A 189 -6.90 -10.67 16.97
C GLN A 189 -7.67 -10.82 18.28
N GLY A 190 -8.41 -9.82 18.65
CA GLY A 190 -9.13 -9.82 19.93
C GLY A 190 -10.56 -9.49 19.73
#